data_1adfbba990b58d042178f1aa6611ada0
#
_entry.id   1adfbba990b58d042178f1aa6611ada0
#
_cell.length_a   1.000
_cell.length_b   1.000
_cell.length_c   1.000
_cell.angle_alpha   90.00
_cell.angle_beta   90.00
_cell.angle_gamma   90.00
#
_symmetry.space_group_name_H-M   'P 1'
#
loop_
_entity.id
_entity.type
_entity.pdbx_description
1 polymer ?
#
loop_
_entity_poly.entity_id
_entity_poly.type
_entity_poly.pdbx_seq_one_letter_code
_entity_poly.pdbx_strand_id
1 'polypeptide(L)'
;MTKPLRVLLIFCLCFAEAFGAHAIALFGTPKYPREFSHFDYANPNAPKGGTLKSFELGTFDSLNPFVQKGNAAQSILALVYETLGVGSLDESATEYGLIAQEFILDPKGFFLECHINPKATFSDGIRISAEDVKFSFETLMTLGKIEYRRYYADVERVEVLDSHKVRFYFKTNKNTELPLILSQLPILPKHIFVTQQGNTFGQNPLDTPIGSGPYVVDSYDLGRKITLKANPKYWAKNHPTRKGFFNFESIEIEYYKDPVVAQQAFMAGAYDWRIESSAKVWAKDYNTPKQTLQKIVIPNNLPSTLQGFFFNTKRQVFANPLVREASFYAFDFEWSNQNLFFGQYERTINIFDNSIFASSGIPMGEEKRILQKLPLTDSRILTQKYLIPRTDHKLPPRIESGWKDWRGIT
;
A
#
# COMPACT_ATOMS: atom_id res chain seq x y z
N MET A 1 46.35 -50.50 -38.27
CA MET A 1 44.86 -50.38 -38.34
C MET A 1 44.39 -49.71 -37.10
N THR A 2 44.23 -48.34 -37.11
CA THR A 2 43.81 -47.54 -36.02
C THR A 2 42.34 -47.11 -36.24
N LYS A 3 41.47 -47.50 -35.34
CA LYS A 3 40.02 -47.08 -35.35
C LYS A 3 39.86 -45.66 -34.81
N PRO A 4 39.10 -44.79 -35.44
CA PRO A 4 38.82 -43.48 -34.91
C PRO A 4 37.71 -43.53 -33.81
N LEU A 5 38.04 -42.97 -32.67
CA LEU A 5 37.11 -42.77 -31.56
C LEU A 5 36.15 -41.61 -31.92
N ARG A 6 34.87 -41.93 -32.16
CA ARG A 6 33.82 -40.91 -32.34
C ARG A 6 33.40 -40.38 -30.97
N VAL A 7 33.83 -39.15 -30.66
CA VAL A 7 33.33 -38.39 -29.50
C VAL A 7 31.94 -37.87 -29.86
N LEU A 8 30.93 -38.42 -29.20
CA LEU A 8 29.54 -37.95 -29.28
C LEU A 8 29.41 -36.75 -28.33
N LEU A 9 29.41 -35.54 -28.87
CA LEU A 9 29.14 -34.33 -28.10
C LEU A 9 27.62 -34.27 -27.83
N ILE A 10 27.18 -34.65 -26.62
CA ILE A 10 25.80 -34.45 -26.16
C ILE A 10 25.68 -33.00 -25.79
N PHE A 11 25.03 -32.20 -26.63
CA PHE A 11 24.60 -30.85 -26.34
C PHE A 11 23.40 -30.94 -25.37
N CYS A 12 23.65 -30.88 -24.06
CA CYS A 12 22.60 -30.63 -23.09
C CYS A 12 22.11 -29.20 -23.31
N LEU A 13 21.03 -29.02 -24.08
CA LEU A 13 20.20 -27.82 -24.05
C LEU A 13 19.54 -27.77 -22.67
N CYS A 14 20.18 -27.08 -21.75
CA CYS A 14 19.51 -26.64 -20.53
C CYS A 14 18.43 -25.64 -20.96
N PHE A 15 17.21 -26.11 -21.19
CA PHE A 15 16.04 -25.25 -21.08
C PHE A 15 15.97 -24.82 -19.61
N ALA A 16 16.41 -23.62 -19.32
CA ALA A 16 16.04 -22.95 -18.08
C ALA A 16 14.53 -22.76 -18.16
N GLU A 17 13.76 -23.72 -17.66
CA GLU A 17 12.36 -23.48 -17.37
C GLU A 17 12.34 -22.30 -16.39
N ALA A 18 11.78 -21.18 -16.82
CA ALA A 18 11.52 -20.06 -15.94
C ALA A 18 10.46 -20.52 -14.94
N PHE A 19 10.91 -21.04 -13.80
CA PHE A 19 10.00 -21.39 -12.72
C PHE A 19 9.25 -20.12 -12.29
N GLY A 20 7.93 -20.19 -12.29
CA GLY A 20 7.09 -19.09 -11.84
C GLY A 20 7.43 -18.73 -10.38
N ALA A 21 7.56 -17.45 -10.11
CA ALA A 21 7.79 -16.95 -8.75
C ALA A 21 6.47 -16.89 -7.98
N HIS A 22 6.48 -17.25 -6.69
CA HIS A 22 5.30 -17.12 -5.81
C HIS A 22 5.11 -15.69 -5.28
N ALA A 23 6.10 -14.83 -5.51
CA ALA A 23 6.09 -13.43 -5.10
C ALA A 23 6.92 -12.59 -6.06
N ILE A 24 6.63 -11.28 -6.11
CA ILE A 24 7.42 -10.26 -6.79
C ILE A 24 8.03 -9.38 -5.71
N ALA A 25 9.35 -9.32 -5.63
CA ALA A 25 10.08 -8.38 -4.80
C ALA A 25 10.79 -7.36 -5.68
N LEU A 26 10.63 -6.08 -5.40
CA LEU A 26 11.35 -5.03 -6.11
C LEU A 26 12.83 -5.03 -5.76
N PHE A 27 13.17 -5.46 -4.54
CA PHE A 27 14.54 -5.53 -4.02
C PHE A 27 14.74 -6.81 -3.22
N GLY A 28 15.92 -7.41 -3.36
CA GLY A 28 16.30 -8.60 -2.60
C GLY A 28 15.47 -9.84 -2.92
N THR A 29 15.22 -10.65 -1.90
CA THR A 29 14.42 -11.87 -1.96
C THR A 29 13.22 -11.76 -1.03
N PRO A 30 12.05 -12.31 -1.40
CA PRO A 30 10.88 -12.31 -0.53
C PRO A 30 11.20 -12.91 0.85
N LYS A 31 10.70 -12.29 1.91
CA LYS A 31 10.87 -12.75 3.30
C LYS A 31 10.26 -14.15 3.51
N TYR A 32 9.09 -14.37 2.95
CA TYR A 32 8.39 -15.65 3.07
C TYR A 32 8.72 -16.57 1.91
N PRO A 33 9.20 -17.80 2.16
CA PRO A 33 9.49 -18.78 1.12
C PRO A 33 8.20 -19.31 0.47
N ARG A 34 8.33 -20.01 -0.68
CA ARG A 34 7.17 -20.52 -1.42
C ARG A 34 6.20 -21.36 -0.57
N GLU A 35 6.72 -22.12 0.37
CA GLU A 35 5.96 -23.07 1.20
C GLU A 35 5.54 -22.47 2.56
N PHE A 36 5.55 -21.14 2.71
CA PHE A 36 5.11 -20.54 3.97
C PHE A 36 3.63 -20.87 4.26
N SER A 37 3.29 -21.02 5.53
CA SER A 37 1.96 -21.44 5.94
C SER A 37 1.00 -20.28 6.25
N HIS A 38 1.51 -19.15 6.71
CA HIS A 38 0.84 -17.88 6.99
C HIS A 38 1.88 -16.79 7.23
N PHE A 39 1.49 -15.54 7.19
CA PHE A 39 2.34 -14.44 7.62
C PHE A 39 2.60 -14.49 9.13
N ASP A 40 3.81 -14.17 9.58
CA ASP A 40 4.24 -14.28 10.99
C ASP A 40 3.36 -13.47 11.96
N TYR A 41 2.82 -12.35 11.50
CA TYR A 41 1.94 -11.48 12.30
C TYR A 41 0.47 -11.94 12.32
N ALA A 42 0.10 -12.99 11.59
CA ALA A 42 -1.25 -13.53 11.56
C ALA A 42 -1.38 -14.72 12.53
N ASN A 43 -2.47 -14.76 13.31
CA ASN A 43 -2.77 -15.88 14.16
C ASN A 43 -3.69 -16.89 13.45
N PRO A 44 -3.19 -18.03 12.95
CA PRO A 44 -4.00 -19.01 12.23
C PRO A 44 -5.07 -19.68 13.13
N ASN A 45 -4.92 -19.59 14.44
CA ASN A 45 -5.83 -20.16 15.44
C ASN A 45 -6.75 -19.10 16.07
N ALA A 46 -6.80 -17.89 15.50
CA ALA A 46 -7.71 -16.86 15.99
C ALA A 46 -9.16 -17.36 15.98
N PRO A 47 -9.95 -17.09 17.03
CA PRO A 47 -11.36 -17.49 17.07
C PRO A 47 -12.13 -16.84 15.93
N LYS A 48 -13.08 -17.59 15.36
CA LYS A 48 -13.94 -17.12 14.27
C LYS A 48 -15.34 -16.86 14.80
N GLY A 49 -15.99 -15.81 14.27
CA GLY A 49 -17.36 -15.45 14.61
C GLY A 49 -17.49 -14.07 15.24
N GLY A 50 -18.69 -13.74 15.70
CA GLY A 50 -18.99 -12.44 16.27
C GLY A 50 -19.07 -11.31 15.25
N THR A 51 -19.37 -10.11 15.76
CA THR A 51 -19.51 -8.89 14.95
C THR A 51 -18.45 -7.89 15.37
N LEU A 52 -17.71 -7.37 14.39
CA LEU A 52 -16.85 -6.19 14.57
C LEU A 52 -17.63 -4.94 14.20
N LYS A 53 -17.77 -4.04 15.14
CA LYS A 53 -18.30 -2.70 14.87
C LYS A 53 -17.14 -1.74 14.64
N SER A 54 -17.21 -1.02 13.52
CA SER A 54 -16.19 -0.07 13.10
C SER A 54 -16.84 1.21 12.61
N PHE A 55 -16.02 2.17 12.19
CA PHE A 55 -16.51 3.44 11.66
C PHE A 55 -15.68 3.90 10.46
N GLU A 56 -16.30 4.76 9.65
CA GLU A 56 -15.62 5.56 8.63
C GLU A 56 -16.04 7.03 8.76
N LEU A 57 -15.14 7.95 8.39
CA LEU A 57 -15.48 9.39 8.34
C LEU A 57 -16.05 9.76 6.98
N GLY A 58 -17.08 10.62 7.00
CA GLY A 58 -17.74 11.09 5.79
C GLY A 58 -19.10 10.44 5.58
N THR A 59 -19.35 10.01 4.35
CA THR A 59 -20.59 9.38 3.90
C THR A 59 -20.31 8.59 2.62
N PHE A 60 -21.21 7.71 2.19
CA PHE A 60 -21.12 7.04 0.92
C PHE A 60 -22.42 7.15 0.14
N ASP A 61 -22.34 7.20 -1.18
CA ASP A 61 -23.43 7.19 -2.13
C ASP A 61 -23.21 6.17 -3.26
N SER A 62 -22.15 5.36 -3.11
CA SER A 62 -21.78 4.32 -4.08
C SER A 62 -21.22 3.10 -3.38
N LEU A 63 -21.51 1.92 -3.92
CA LEU A 63 -20.89 0.65 -3.57
C LEU A 63 -19.76 0.27 -4.54
N ASN A 64 -19.49 1.09 -5.56
CA ASN A 64 -18.43 0.86 -6.54
C ASN A 64 -17.20 1.71 -6.21
N PRO A 65 -16.11 1.14 -5.64
CA PRO A 65 -14.93 1.88 -5.24
C PRO A 65 -13.99 2.23 -6.41
N PHE A 66 -14.28 1.79 -7.61
CA PHE A 66 -13.37 1.86 -8.77
C PHE A 66 -13.65 3.03 -9.71
N VAL A 67 -14.83 3.65 -9.63
CA VAL A 67 -15.21 4.75 -10.50
C VAL A 67 -14.93 6.11 -9.88
N GLN A 68 -14.73 7.13 -10.73
CA GLN A 68 -14.42 8.49 -10.29
C GLN A 68 -15.62 9.21 -9.65
N LYS A 69 -16.83 8.85 -10.07
CA LYS A 69 -18.05 9.54 -9.63
C LYS A 69 -18.58 8.92 -8.34
N GLY A 70 -18.98 9.77 -7.39
CA GLY A 70 -19.56 9.37 -6.11
C GLY A 70 -18.51 9.15 -5.01
N ASN A 71 -19.00 8.94 -3.79
CA ASN A 71 -18.23 8.56 -2.61
C ASN A 71 -18.47 7.09 -2.33
N ALA A 72 -17.51 6.25 -2.66
CA ALA A 72 -17.64 4.82 -2.43
C ALA A 72 -17.35 4.46 -0.97
N ALA A 73 -18.06 3.47 -0.44
CA ALA A 73 -17.70 2.81 0.81
C ALA A 73 -16.32 2.12 0.65
N GLN A 74 -15.30 2.64 1.32
CA GLN A 74 -13.90 2.21 1.12
C GLN A 74 -13.65 0.78 1.59
N SER A 75 -14.38 0.32 2.60
CA SER A 75 -14.33 -1.06 3.10
C SER A 75 -14.65 -2.10 2.02
N ILE A 76 -15.43 -1.76 1.01
CA ILE A 76 -15.75 -2.68 -0.11
C ILE A 76 -14.48 -3.05 -0.89
N LEU A 77 -13.60 -2.08 -1.17
CA LEU A 77 -12.36 -2.36 -1.90
C LEU A 77 -11.50 -3.41 -1.17
N ALA A 78 -11.36 -3.26 0.13
CA ALA A 78 -10.45 -4.09 0.93
C ALA A 78 -11.04 -5.46 1.33
N LEU A 79 -12.36 -5.58 1.40
CA LEU A 79 -13.01 -6.73 2.00
C LEU A 79 -13.84 -7.56 1.01
N VAL A 80 -14.28 -6.95 -0.10
CA VAL A 80 -15.12 -7.63 -1.10
C VAL A 80 -14.32 -8.06 -2.33
N TYR A 81 -13.25 -7.38 -2.65
CA TYR A 81 -12.43 -7.68 -3.82
C TYR A 81 -11.03 -8.19 -3.42
N GLU A 82 -10.51 -9.11 -4.20
CA GLU A 82 -9.11 -9.54 -4.13
C GLU A 82 -8.34 -9.11 -5.38
N THR A 83 -7.03 -9.10 -5.26
CA THR A 83 -6.06 -8.69 -6.27
C THR A 83 -5.26 -9.88 -6.78
N LEU A 84 -4.47 -9.71 -7.84
CA LEU A 84 -3.59 -10.77 -8.35
C LEU A 84 -2.59 -11.23 -7.28
N GLY A 85 -2.01 -10.30 -6.54
CA GLY A 85 -1.12 -10.54 -5.41
C GLY A 85 -1.48 -9.66 -4.23
N VAL A 86 -0.80 -9.84 -3.11
CA VAL A 86 -1.02 -9.08 -1.87
C VAL A 86 0.31 -8.83 -1.17
N GLY A 87 0.48 -7.60 -0.66
CA GLY A 87 1.63 -7.20 0.13
C GLY A 87 1.63 -7.80 1.53
N SER A 88 2.81 -7.93 2.12
CA SER A 88 2.97 -8.24 3.53
C SER A 88 3.10 -6.94 4.35
N LEU A 89 2.57 -6.92 5.58
CA LEU A 89 2.65 -5.77 6.48
C LEU A 89 3.99 -5.64 7.21
N ASP A 90 4.87 -6.63 7.08
CA ASP A 90 6.18 -6.68 7.72
C ASP A 90 7.35 -6.72 6.73
N GLU A 91 7.05 -6.49 5.46
CA GLU A 91 8.01 -6.42 4.37
C GLU A 91 7.54 -5.39 3.32
N SER A 92 8.40 -4.48 2.95
CA SER A 92 8.07 -3.46 1.94
C SER A 92 8.42 -3.92 0.53
N ALA A 93 7.68 -3.40 -0.45
CA ALA A 93 7.94 -3.58 -1.88
C ALA A 93 8.00 -5.06 -2.33
N THR A 94 7.21 -5.92 -1.69
CA THR A 94 7.04 -7.33 -2.06
C THR A 94 5.56 -7.68 -2.11
N GLU A 95 5.13 -8.33 -3.18
CA GLU A 95 3.76 -8.82 -3.38
C GLU A 95 3.78 -10.33 -3.55
N TYR A 96 3.00 -11.02 -2.74
CA TYR A 96 2.82 -12.48 -2.76
C TYR A 96 1.62 -12.86 -3.60
N GLY A 97 1.72 -13.95 -4.34
CA GLY A 97 0.63 -14.42 -5.17
C GLY A 97 -0.63 -14.71 -4.36
N LEU A 98 -1.79 -14.39 -4.95
CA LEU A 98 -3.11 -14.63 -4.38
C LEU A 98 -4.03 -15.18 -5.48
N ILE A 99 -4.76 -14.33 -6.26
CA ILE A 99 -5.48 -14.77 -7.46
C ILE A 99 -4.48 -15.28 -8.49
N ALA A 100 -3.33 -14.62 -8.67
CA ALA A 100 -2.20 -15.20 -9.40
C ALA A 100 -1.41 -16.07 -8.41
N GLN A 101 -1.36 -17.39 -8.64
CA GLN A 101 -0.54 -18.28 -7.81
C GLN A 101 0.95 -18.22 -8.17
N GLU A 102 1.27 -17.77 -9.38
CA GLU A 102 2.63 -17.63 -9.89
C GLU A 102 2.76 -16.45 -10.84
N PHE A 103 3.94 -15.85 -10.82
CA PHE A 103 4.37 -14.76 -11.69
C PHE A 103 5.60 -15.19 -12.49
N ILE A 104 5.61 -14.92 -13.78
CA ILE A 104 6.78 -15.07 -14.64
C ILE A 104 7.16 -13.69 -15.16
N LEU A 105 8.31 -13.21 -14.71
CA LEU A 105 8.90 -11.96 -15.18
C LEU A 105 9.81 -12.22 -16.35
N ASP A 106 9.66 -11.47 -17.42
CA ASP A 106 10.62 -11.49 -18.52
C ASP A 106 12.01 -11.06 -18.03
N PRO A 107 13.07 -11.84 -18.25
CA PRO A 107 14.43 -11.44 -17.88
C PRO A 107 14.87 -10.10 -18.50
N LYS A 108 14.28 -9.70 -19.63
CA LYS A 108 14.52 -8.41 -20.29
C LYS A 108 13.59 -7.30 -19.78
N GLY A 109 12.60 -7.63 -18.95
CA GLY A 109 11.68 -6.67 -18.34
C GLY A 109 10.57 -6.16 -19.26
N PHE A 110 10.16 -6.90 -20.31
CA PHE A 110 9.13 -6.47 -21.25
C PHE A 110 7.76 -7.11 -21.04
N PHE A 111 7.64 -8.08 -20.14
CA PHE A 111 6.33 -8.63 -19.79
C PHE A 111 6.28 -9.19 -18.36
N LEU A 112 5.07 -9.24 -17.84
CA LEU A 112 4.66 -10.05 -16.69
C LEU A 112 3.59 -11.03 -17.13
N GLU A 113 3.81 -12.33 -16.88
CA GLU A 113 2.79 -13.36 -17.03
C GLU A 113 2.31 -13.81 -15.66
N CYS A 114 0.98 -13.90 -15.49
CA CYS A 114 0.33 -14.34 -14.27
C CYS A 114 -0.40 -15.66 -14.52
N HIS A 115 -0.15 -16.64 -13.66
CA HIS A 115 -0.85 -17.93 -13.66
C HIS A 115 -1.97 -17.88 -12.61
N ILE A 116 -3.21 -17.93 -13.06
CA ILE A 116 -4.39 -17.79 -12.20
C ILE A 116 -4.60 -19.06 -11.39
N ASN A 117 -4.83 -18.90 -10.10
CA ASN A 117 -5.11 -20.00 -9.19
C ASN A 117 -6.45 -20.67 -9.57
N PRO A 118 -6.46 -21.97 -9.92
CA PRO A 118 -7.68 -22.67 -10.37
C PRO A 118 -8.75 -22.80 -9.27
N LYS A 119 -8.41 -22.51 -8.01
CA LYS A 119 -9.36 -22.48 -6.89
C LYS A 119 -10.00 -21.10 -6.71
N ALA A 120 -9.49 -20.05 -7.36
CA ALA A 120 -10.01 -18.71 -7.20
C ALA A 120 -11.43 -18.60 -7.78
N THR A 121 -12.36 -18.11 -6.96
CA THR A 121 -13.78 -17.92 -7.34
C THR A 121 -14.27 -16.57 -6.86
N PHE A 122 -15.24 -16.04 -7.58
CA PHE A 122 -16.07 -14.97 -7.08
C PHE A 122 -17.06 -15.48 -6.00
N SER A 123 -17.71 -14.56 -5.30
CA SER A 123 -18.66 -14.88 -4.21
C SER A 123 -19.91 -15.61 -4.68
N ASP A 124 -20.27 -15.51 -5.94
CA ASP A 124 -21.35 -16.28 -6.58
C ASP A 124 -20.93 -17.71 -6.95
N GLY A 125 -19.65 -18.04 -6.83
CA GLY A 125 -19.07 -19.37 -7.11
C GLY A 125 -18.52 -19.54 -8.52
N ILE A 126 -18.59 -18.53 -9.38
CA ILE A 126 -17.97 -18.54 -10.71
C ILE A 126 -16.44 -18.48 -10.56
N ARG A 127 -15.73 -19.34 -11.30
CA ARG A 127 -14.26 -19.35 -11.27
C ARG A 127 -13.69 -18.14 -11.96
N ILE A 128 -12.61 -17.59 -11.37
CA ILE A 128 -11.85 -16.51 -11.97
C ILE A 128 -10.99 -17.07 -13.09
N SER A 129 -11.01 -16.41 -14.22
CA SER A 129 -10.25 -16.77 -15.43
C SER A 129 -9.31 -15.64 -15.86
N ALA A 130 -8.41 -15.95 -16.79
CA ALA A 130 -7.56 -14.95 -17.44
C ALA A 130 -8.37 -13.88 -18.20
N GLU A 131 -9.56 -14.22 -18.67
CA GLU A 131 -10.50 -13.26 -19.28
C GLU A 131 -11.03 -12.22 -18.30
N ASP A 132 -11.25 -12.60 -17.02
CA ASP A 132 -11.66 -11.65 -15.98
C ASP A 132 -10.51 -10.69 -15.65
N VAL A 133 -9.27 -11.17 -15.65
CA VAL A 133 -8.10 -10.32 -15.43
C VAL A 133 -7.92 -9.31 -16.56
N LYS A 134 -8.01 -9.73 -17.82
CA LYS A 134 -7.96 -8.85 -18.98
C LYS A 134 -9.10 -7.83 -18.94
N PHE A 135 -10.32 -8.29 -18.70
CA PHE A 135 -11.49 -7.44 -18.56
C PHE A 135 -11.32 -6.38 -17.46
N SER A 136 -10.80 -6.78 -16.29
CA SER A 136 -10.55 -5.87 -15.17
C SER A 136 -9.60 -4.76 -15.55
N PHE A 137 -8.46 -5.13 -16.14
CA PHE A 137 -7.46 -4.17 -16.61
C PHE A 137 -8.06 -3.18 -17.62
N GLU A 138 -8.68 -3.68 -18.69
CA GLU A 138 -9.24 -2.85 -19.76
C GLU A 138 -10.37 -1.94 -19.25
N THR A 139 -11.23 -2.46 -18.36
CA THR A 139 -12.33 -1.69 -17.76
C THR A 139 -11.80 -0.60 -16.83
N LEU A 140 -10.84 -0.90 -15.97
CA LEU A 140 -10.26 0.10 -15.08
C LEU A 140 -9.47 1.17 -15.84
N MET A 141 -8.79 0.81 -16.92
CA MET A 141 -8.10 1.76 -17.79
C MET A 141 -9.07 2.70 -18.54
N THR A 142 -10.26 2.25 -18.89
CA THR A 142 -11.21 3.04 -19.69
C THR A 142 -12.27 3.75 -18.84
N LEU A 143 -12.87 3.05 -17.89
CA LEU A 143 -14.01 3.49 -17.08
C LEU A 143 -13.66 3.75 -15.62
N GLY A 144 -12.50 3.28 -15.15
CA GLY A 144 -12.05 3.43 -13.76
C GLY A 144 -11.53 4.83 -13.43
N LYS A 145 -11.15 5.00 -12.17
CA LYS A 145 -10.48 6.21 -11.66
C LYS A 145 -9.24 6.54 -12.48
N ILE A 146 -8.91 7.84 -12.54
CA ILE A 146 -7.76 8.33 -13.32
C ILE A 146 -6.42 7.73 -12.84
N GLU A 147 -6.34 7.34 -11.58
CA GLU A 147 -5.17 6.72 -10.96
C GLU A 147 -4.79 5.42 -11.67
N TYR A 148 -5.74 4.59 -12.09
CA TYR A 148 -5.48 3.35 -12.84
C TYR A 148 -4.76 3.63 -14.17
N ARG A 149 -5.18 4.68 -14.88
CA ARG A 149 -4.53 5.11 -16.13
C ARG A 149 -3.09 5.57 -15.91
N ARG A 150 -2.78 6.15 -14.75
CA ARG A 150 -1.42 6.55 -14.39
C ARG A 150 -0.56 5.36 -13.99
N TYR A 151 -1.09 4.48 -13.13
CA TYR A 151 -0.37 3.32 -12.63
C TYR A 151 -0.02 2.33 -13.73
N TYR A 152 -0.92 2.12 -14.68
CA TYR A 152 -0.75 1.15 -15.75
C TYR A 152 -0.36 1.77 -17.10
N ALA A 153 0.11 3.02 -17.11
CA ALA A 153 0.42 3.77 -18.34
C ALA A 153 1.45 3.06 -19.23
N ASP A 154 2.39 2.32 -18.63
CA ASP A 154 3.45 1.62 -19.35
C ASP A 154 3.07 0.22 -19.82
N VAL A 155 1.85 -0.22 -19.58
CA VAL A 155 1.32 -1.44 -20.21
C VAL A 155 0.97 -1.14 -21.66
N GLU A 156 1.49 -1.95 -22.58
CA GLU A 156 1.20 -1.85 -24.00
C GLU A 156 -0.10 -2.57 -24.36
N ARG A 157 -0.19 -3.85 -23.96
CA ARG A 157 -1.35 -4.71 -24.21
C ARG A 157 -1.41 -5.84 -23.19
N VAL A 158 -2.59 -6.43 -23.09
CA VAL A 158 -2.86 -7.63 -22.28
C VAL A 158 -3.33 -8.75 -23.20
N GLU A 159 -2.75 -9.92 -23.05
CA GLU A 159 -3.04 -11.11 -23.88
C GLU A 159 -3.45 -12.27 -22.96
N VAL A 160 -4.57 -12.91 -23.29
CA VAL A 160 -5.00 -14.16 -22.68
C VAL A 160 -4.34 -15.31 -23.46
N LEU A 161 -3.48 -16.05 -22.79
CA LEU A 161 -2.76 -17.16 -23.39
C LEU A 161 -3.56 -18.47 -23.31
N ASP A 162 -4.24 -18.67 -22.19
CA ASP A 162 -5.22 -19.72 -21.96
C ASP A 162 -6.18 -19.33 -20.84
N SER A 163 -7.08 -20.21 -20.40
CA SER A 163 -8.06 -19.90 -19.36
C SER A 163 -7.47 -19.47 -18.01
N HIS A 164 -6.20 -19.81 -17.74
CA HIS A 164 -5.52 -19.55 -16.48
C HIS A 164 -4.22 -18.76 -16.63
N LYS A 165 -3.88 -18.32 -17.84
CA LYS A 165 -2.65 -17.56 -18.08
C LYS A 165 -2.93 -16.28 -18.82
N VAL A 166 -2.50 -15.18 -18.25
CA VAL A 166 -2.59 -13.84 -18.82
C VAL A 166 -1.21 -13.18 -18.83
N ARG A 167 -0.90 -12.45 -19.88
CA ARG A 167 0.38 -11.76 -20.03
C ARG A 167 0.16 -10.27 -20.30
N PHE A 168 0.85 -9.45 -19.51
CA PHE A 168 0.92 -8.00 -19.66
C PHE A 168 2.24 -7.66 -20.36
N TYR A 169 2.17 -7.06 -21.53
CA TYR A 169 3.34 -6.56 -22.26
C TYR A 169 3.58 -5.10 -21.93
N PHE A 170 4.84 -4.70 -21.81
CA PHE A 170 5.25 -3.38 -21.41
C PHE A 170 5.85 -2.59 -22.58
N LYS A 171 5.53 -1.29 -22.64
CA LYS A 171 6.10 -0.35 -23.60
C LYS A 171 7.60 -0.14 -23.40
N THR A 172 8.08 -0.33 -22.18
CA THR A 172 9.46 -0.07 -21.77
C THR A 172 9.82 -1.00 -20.60
N ASN A 173 11.10 -1.33 -20.50
CA ASN A 173 11.66 -2.07 -19.37
C ASN A 173 12.25 -1.16 -18.28
N LYS A 174 12.05 0.16 -18.37
CA LYS A 174 12.60 1.12 -17.40
C LYS A 174 11.76 1.25 -16.13
N ASN A 175 10.48 0.93 -16.20
CA ASN A 175 9.57 0.95 -15.06
C ASN A 175 9.62 -0.41 -14.33
N THR A 176 10.60 -0.56 -13.46
CA THR A 176 10.83 -1.79 -12.70
C THR A 176 9.78 -2.06 -11.63
N GLU A 177 8.98 -1.05 -11.24
CA GLU A 177 7.88 -1.17 -10.28
C GLU A 177 6.59 -1.71 -10.91
N LEU A 178 6.47 -1.64 -12.23
CA LEU A 178 5.23 -1.98 -12.93
C LEU A 178 4.72 -3.40 -12.65
N PRO A 179 5.56 -4.45 -12.58
CA PRO A 179 5.11 -5.79 -12.19
C PRO A 179 4.48 -5.85 -10.80
N LEU A 180 5.08 -5.13 -9.83
CA LEU A 180 4.57 -5.04 -8.47
C LEU A 180 3.22 -4.29 -8.43
N ILE A 181 3.11 -3.18 -9.15
CA ILE A 181 1.86 -2.40 -9.27
C ILE A 181 0.76 -3.23 -9.93
N LEU A 182 1.09 -4.02 -10.95
CA LEU A 182 0.12 -4.89 -11.63
C LEU A 182 -0.37 -6.03 -10.73
N SER A 183 0.45 -6.53 -9.81
CA SER A 183 0.01 -7.55 -8.87
C SER A 183 -1.12 -7.06 -7.96
N GLN A 184 -1.25 -5.76 -7.75
CA GLN A 184 -2.32 -5.11 -6.99
C GLN A 184 -3.60 -4.86 -7.81
N LEU A 185 -3.68 -5.35 -9.05
CA LEU A 185 -4.87 -5.22 -9.89
C LEU A 185 -6.06 -5.95 -9.26
N PRO A 186 -7.14 -5.24 -8.87
CA PRO A 186 -8.37 -5.87 -8.38
C PRO A 186 -9.10 -6.56 -9.53
N ILE A 187 -9.65 -7.76 -9.26
CA ILE A 187 -10.28 -8.56 -10.29
C ILE A 187 -11.79 -8.41 -10.24
N LEU A 188 -12.34 -7.98 -11.37
CA LEU A 188 -13.76 -7.72 -11.59
C LEU A 188 -14.42 -8.90 -12.31
N PRO A 189 -15.67 -9.27 -11.97
CA PRO A 189 -16.41 -10.35 -12.61
C PRO A 189 -16.93 -9.92 -14.00
N LYS A 190 -16.26 -10.37 -15.07
CA LYS A 190 -16.64 -10.09 -16.44
C LYS A 190 -18.09 -10.48 -16.73
N HIS A 191 -18.54 -11.63 -16.21
CA HIS A 191 -19.88 -12.17 -16.43
C HIS A 191 -21.02 -11.30 -15.86
N ILE A 192 -20.71 -10.42 -14.88
CA ILE A 192 -21.69 -9.48 -14.32
C ILE A 192 -21.82 -8.23 -15.18
N PHE A 193 -20.70 -7.74 -15.70
CA PHE A 193 -20.65 -6.43 -16.35
C PHE A 193 -20.79 -6.49 -17.87
N VAL A 194 -20.54 -7.63 -18.50
CA VAL A 194 -20.65 -7.76 -19.96
C VAL A 194 -22.04 -8.33 -20.31
N THR A 195 -22.85 -7.48 -20.92
CA THR A 195 -24.20 -7.80 -21.39
C THR A 195 -24.26 -7.70 -22.92
N GLN A 196 -25.44 -8.00 -23.49
CA GLN A 196 -25.69 -7.77 -24.92
C GLN A 196 -25.57 -6.29 -25.32
N GLN A 197 -25.80 -5.37 -24.37
CA GLN A 197 -25.66 -3.92 -24.56
C GLN A 197 -24.22 -3.41 -24.38
N GLY A 198 -23.28 -4.30 -24.06
CA GLY A 198 -21.89 -3.96 -23.84
C GLY A 198 -21.49 -3.97 -22.36
N ASN A 199 -20.45 -3.21 -22.03
CA ASN A 199 -19.93 -3.13 -20.66
C ASN A 199 -20.77 -2.15 -19.82
N THR A 200 -21.42 -2.64 -18.78
CA THR A 200 -22.29 -1.89 -17.86
C THR A 200 -21.58 -1.42 -16.59
N PHE A 201 -20.27 -1.64 -16.48
CA PHE A 201 -19.51 -1.27 -15.31
C PHE A 201 -19.67 0.21 -14.95
N GLY A 202 -20.03 0.48 -13.68
CA GLY A 202 -20.18 1.83 -13.15
C GLY A 202 -21.44 2.59 -13.58
N GLN A 203 -22.37 1.95 -14.29
CA GLN A 203 -23.63 2.59 -14.69
C GLN A 203 -24.58 2.77 -13.50
N ASN A 204 -24.64 1.80 -12.59
CA ASN A 204 -25.40 1.93 -11.35
C ASN A 204 -24.46 1.90 -10.14
N PRO A 205 -24.36 3.01 -9.37
CA PRO A 205 -23.44 3.09 -8.24
C PRO A 205 -23.83 2.21 -7.04
N LEU A 206 -25.08 1.71 -7.00
CA LEU A 206 -25.62 0.93 -5.88
C LEU A 206 -25.80 -0.55 -6.21
N ASP A 207 -25.29 -1.02 -7.36
CA ASP A 207 -25.26 -2.45 -7.63
C ASP A 207 -24.49 -3.17 -6.54
N THR A 208 -25.07 -4.25 -6.00
CA THR A 208 -24.40 -5.07 -4.99
C THR A 208 -23.14 -5.69 -5.59
N PRO A 209 -21.96 -5.39 -5.01
CA PRO A 209 -20.71 -5.86 -5.57
C PRO A 209 -20.58 -7.38 -5.44
N ILE A 210 -20.20 -8.02 -6.54
CA ILE A 210 -19.75 -9.41 -6.57
C ILE A 210 -18.23 -9.37 -6.74
N GLY A 211 -17.53 -9.75 -5.71
CA GLY A 211 -16.07 -9.82 -5.70
C GLY A 211 -15.61 -11.20 -5.31
N SER A 212 -14.31 -11.34 -5.11
CA SER A 212 -13.66 -12.62 -4.74
C SER A 212 -13.16 -12.64 -3.30
N GLY A 213 -13.49 -11.59 -2.54
CA GLY A 213 -13.00 -11.35 -1.20
C GLY A 213 -13.69 -12.12 -0.08
N PRO A 214 -13.18 -11.94 1.16
CA PRO A 214 -13.66 -12.65 2.34
C PRO A 214 -15.05 -12.25 2.82
N TYR A 215 -15.56 -11.08 2.40
CA TYR A 215 -16.87 -10.58 2.79
C TYR A 215 -17.73 -10.26 1.58
N VAL A 216 -19.03 -10.23 1.80
CA VAL A 216 -20.04 -9.74 0.86
C VAL A 216 -20.86 -8.64 1.52
N VAL A 217 -21.45 -7.74 0.74
CA VAL A 217 -22.38 -6.74 1.26
C VAL A 217 -23.68 -7.45 1.63
N ASP A 218 -24.07 -7.39 2.91
CA ASP A 218 -25.31 -7.96 3.42
C ASP A 218 -26.45 -6.94 3.34
N SER A 219 -26.21 -5.74 3.87
CA SER A 219 -27.18 -4.65 3.88
C SER A 219 -26.49 -3.29 4.02
N TYR A 220 -27.23 -2.23 3.69
CA TYR A 220 -26.76 -0.86 3.92
C TYR A 220 -27.91 0.13 4.15
N ASP A 221 -27.63 1.16 4.93
CA ASP A 221 -28.42 2.38 5.03
C ASP A 221 -27.56 3.50 4.39
N LEU A 222 -28.02 3.97 3.23
CA LEU A 222 -27.20 4.83 2.34
C LEU A 222 -26.64 6.05 3.08
N GLY A 223 -25.33 6.18 3.03
CA GLY A 223 -24.58 7.27 3.65
C GLY A 223 -24.43 7.17 5.17
N ARG A 224 -24.98 6.15 5.82
CA ARG A 224 -24.98 5.99 7.28
C ARG A 224 -24.34 4.73 7.79
N LYS A 225 -24.66 3.58 7.19
CA LYS A 225 -24.19 2.28 7.67
C LYS A 225 -24.05 1.29 6.53
N ILE A 226 -23.03 0.46 6.57
CA ILE A 226 -22.90 -0.73 5.72
C ILE A 226 -22.61 -1.93 6.62
N THR A 227 -23.22 -3.05 6.31
CA THR A 227 -22.99 -4.33 6.98
C THR A 227 -22.42 -5.31 5.98
N LEU A 228 -21.26 -5.83 6.30
CA LEU A 228 -20.59 -6.88 5.53
C LEU A 228 -20.69 -8.20 6.30
N LYS A 229 -20.94 -9.30 5.57
CA LYS A 229 -21.03 -10.65 6.12
C LYS A 229 -19.94 -11.53 5.56
N ALA A 230 -19.35 -12.38 6.39
CA ALA A 230 -18.33 -13.32 5.94
C ALA A 230 -18.86 -14.17 4.78
N ASN A 231 -18.08 -14.27 3.71
CA ASN A 231 -18.40 -15.13 2.58
C ASN A 231 -18.14 -16.59 2.95
N PRO A 232 -19.18 -17.43 3.11
CA PRO A 232 -18.99 -18.82 3.53
C PRO A 232 -18.24 -19.66 2.49
N LYS A 233 -18.24 -19.20 1.23
CA LYS A 233 -17.56 -19.84 0.11
C LYS A 233 -16.22 -19.19 -0.22
N TYR A 234 -15.66 -18.38 0.69
CA TYR A 234 -14.38 -17.70 0.44
C TYR A 234 -13.27 -18.70 0.11
N TRP A 235 -12.80 -18.66 -1.12
CA TRP A 235 -11.88 -19.63 -1.69
C TRP A 235 -10.49 -19.58 -1.02
N ALA A 236 -10.05 -18.38 -0.58
CA ALA A 236 -8.69 -18.17 -0.08
C ALA A 236 -8.57 -18.31 1.46
N LYS A 237 -9.60 -18.77 2.18
CA LYS A 237 -9.58 -18.88 3.65
C LYS A 237 -8.39 -19.64 4.24
N ASN A 238 -7.85 -20.60 3.49
CA ASN A 238 -6.68 -21.40 3.86
C ASN A 238 -5.44 -21.03 3.04
N HIS A 239 -5.52 -20.01 2.19
CA HIS A 239 -4.37 -19.55 1.42
C HIS A 239 -3.32 -18.95 2.37
N PRO A 240 -2.01 -19.18 2.20
CA PRO A 240 -0.98 -18.69 3.11
C PRO A 240 -1.07 -17.19 3.39
N THR A 241 -1.36 -16.39 2.39
CA THR A 241 -1.49 -14.93 2.54
C THR A 241 -2.76 -14.47 3.25
N ARG A 242 -3.73 -15.37 3.51
CA ARG A 242 -5.04 -15.05 4.10
C ARG A 242 -5.35 -15.83 5.38
N LYS A 243 -4.59 -16.88 5.64
CA LYS A 243 -4.79 -17.72 6.82
C LYS A 243 -4.52 -16.94 8.11
N GLY A 244 -5.48 -16.95 9.02
CA GLY A 244 -5.43 -16.19 10.27
C GLY A 244 -6.11 -14.82 10.21
N PHE A 245 -6.54 -14.38 9.02
CA PHE A 245 -7.26 -13.12 8.82
C PHE A 245 -8.79 -13.32 8.76
N PHE A 246 -9.55 -12.22 8.72
CA PHE A 246 -10.99 -12.19 8.49
C PHE A 246 -11.75 -13.08 9.48
N ASN A 247 -11.57 -12.79 10.77
CA ASN A 247 -12.04 -13.65 11.86
C ASN A 247 -13.49 -13.40 12.26
N PHE A 248 -14.06 -12.24 11.92
CA PHE A 248 -15.42 -11.88 12.29
C PHE A 248 -16.45 -12.42 11.29
N GLU A 249 -17.62 -12.84 11.78
CA GLU A 249 -18.74 -13.28 10.95
C GLU A 249 -19.39 -12.07 10.26
N SER A 250 -19.45 -10.93 10.95
CA SER A 250 -20.03 -9.69 10.43
C SER A 250 -19.14 -8.50 10.77
N ILE A 251 -19.13 -7.52 9.87
CA ILE A 251 -18.50 -6.21 10.09
C ILE A 251 -19.57 -5.14 9.84
N GLU A 252 -19.86 -4.35 10.88
CA GLU A 252 -20.76 -3.21 10.81
C GLU A 252 -19.94 -1.93 10.79
N ILE A 253 -20.15 -1.07 9.80
CA ILE A 253 -19.39 0.17 9.62
C ILE A 253 -20.38 1.33 9.64
N GLU A 254 -20.29 2.18 10.66
CA GLU A 254 -21.08 3.40 10.78
C GLU A 254 -20.30 4.61 10.25
N TYR A 255 -21.00 5.49 9.56
CA TYR A 255 -20.43 6.70 8.98
C TYR A 255 -20.72 7.92 9.83
N TYR A 256 -19.66 8.63 10.21
CA TYR A 256 -19.74 9.88 10.97
C TYR A 256 -19.18 11.02 10.15
N LYS A 257 -19.93 12.12 10.02
CA LYS A 257 -19.47 13.31 9.28
C LYS A 257 -18.45 14.13 10.06
N ASP A 258 -18.51 14.06 11.38
CA ASP A 258 -17.65 14.84 12.28
C ASP A 258 -16.73 13.92 13.09
N PRO A 259 -15.41 14.15 13.09
CA PRO A 259 -14.45 13.29 13.81
C PRO A 259 -14.61 13.37 15.35
N VAL A 260 -15.13 14.49 15.89
CA VAL A 260 -15.38 14.65 17.34
C VAL A 260 -16.58 13.80 17.74
N VAL A 261 -17.65 13.82 16.91
CA VAL A 261 -18.83 12.97 17.13
C VAL A 261 -18.44 11.48 17.03
N ALA A 262 -17.61 11.12 16.05
CA ALA A 262 -17.08 9.76 15.95
C ALA A 262 -16.28 9.35 17.20
N GLN A 263 -15.45 10.23 17.73
CA GLN A 263 -14.72 9.98 18.97
C GLN A 263 -15.64 9.79 20.16
N GLN A 264 -16.65 10.66 20.31
CA GLN A 264 -17.63 10.53 21.39
C GLN A 264 -18.43 9.22 21.30
N ALA A 265 -18.81 8.81 20.09
CA ALA A 265 -19.47 7.53 19.84
C ALA A 265 -18.57 6.34 20.26
N PHE A 266 -17.28 6.39 19.95
CA PHE A 266 -16.31 5.41 20.42
C PHE A 266 -16.23 5.35 21.94
N MET A 267 -16.11 6.51 22.60
CA MET A 267 -16.07 6.59 24.06
C MET A 267 -17.36 6.11 24.72
N ALA A 268 -18.50 6.18 24.01
CA ALA A 268 -19.78 5.63 24.42
C ALA A 268 -19.92 4.13 24.14
N GLY A 269 -18.97 3.49 23.42
CA GLY A 269 -18.99 2.07 23.07
C GLY A 269 -19.85 1.74 21.86
N ALA A 270 -20.09 2.69 20.95
CA ALA A 270 -20.87 2.47 19.74
C ALA A 270 -20.13 1.55 18.75
N TYR A 271 -18.81 1.58 18.76
CA TYR A 271 -17.97 0.68 17.95
C TYR A 271 -16.72 0.24 18.71
N ASP A 272 -16.06 -0.83 18.22
CA ASP A 272 -15.14 -1.65 19.00
C ASP A 272 -13.68 -1.19 18.91
N TRP A 273 -13.27 -0.56 17.80
CA TRP A 273 -11.90 -0.15 17.59
C TRP A 273 -11.77 1.08 16.71
N ARG A 274 -10.68 1.82 16.88
CA ARG A 274 -10.31 2.90 15.97
C ARG A 274 -8.79 3.07 15.89
N ILE A 275 -8.33 3.52 14.74
CA ILE A 275 -6.98 4.03 14.58
C ILE A 275 -7.01 5.52 14.91
N GLU A 276 -6.18 5.93 15.87
CA GLU A 276 -6.12 7.33 16.27
C GLU A 276 -4.93 8.02 15.61
N SER A 277 -5.19 9.07 14.85
CA SER A 277 -4.18 9.88 14.17
C SER A 277 -3.89 11.20 14.86
N SER A 278 -4.69 11.60 15.86
CA SER A 278 -4.50 12.83 16.62
C SER A 278 -3.63 12.60 17.85
N ALA A 279 -2.43 13.15 17.87
CA ALA A 279 -1.53 13.09 19.04
C ALA A 279 -2.17 13.62 20.31
N LYS A 280 -2.96 14.70 20.20
CA LYS A 280 -3.68 15.28 21.34
C LYS A 280 -4.73 14.32 21.90
N VAL A 281 -5.56 13.76 21.04
CA VAL A 281 -6.62 12.82 21.44
C VAL A 281 -5.99 11.56 22.05
N TRP A 282 -4.97 10.99 21.41
CA TRP A 282 -4.23 9.86 21.93
C TRP A 282 -3.64 10.13 23.31
N ALA A 283 -3.03 11.28 23.53
CA ALA A 283 -2.37 11.61 24.80
C ALA A 283 -3.36 11.90 25.94
N LYS A 284 -4.49 12.57 25.65
CA LYS A 284 -5.36 13.14 26.69
C LYS A 284 -6.70 12.45 26.82
N ASP A 285 -7.37 12.14 25.71
CA ASP A 285 -8.81 11.87 25.77
C ASP A 285 -9.13 10.41 26.11
N TYR A 286 -8.20 9.48 25.88
CA TYR A 286 -8.37 8.06 26.20
C TYR A 286 -7.86 7.67 27.60
N ASN A 287 -7.53 8.62 28.44
CA ASN A 287 -7.08 8.37 29.82
C ASN A 287 -8.26 8.29 30.80
N THR A 288 -9.34 7.63 30.41
CA THR A 288 -10.51 7.45 31.28
C THR A 288 -10.40 6.17 32.09
N PRO A 289 -10.90 6.13 33.33
CA PRO A 289 -10.86 4.91 34.17
C PRO A 289 -11.81 3.80 33.69
N LYS A 290 -12.43 3.92 32.51
CA LYS A 290 -13.24 2.83 31.96
C LYS A 290 -12.33 1.66 31.60
N GLN A 291 -12.44 0.57 32.33
CA GLN A 291 -11.64 -0.65 32.20
C GLN A 291 -11.74 -1.36 30.83
N THR A 292 -12.61 -0.91 29.94
CA THR A 292 -12.88 -1.55 28.64
C THR A 292 -12.07 -0.98 27.48
N LEU A 293 -11.36 0.15 27.67
CA LEU A 293 -10.58 0.78 26.62
C LEU A 293 -9.10 0.44 26.78
N GLN A 294 -8.49 -0.11 25.72
CA GLN A 294 -7.05 -0.39 25.65
C GLN A 294 -6.40 0.47 24.58
N LYS A 295 -5.26 1.09 24.92
CA LYS A 295 -4.38 1.77 23.98
C LYS A 295 -3.30 0.80 23.54
N ILE A 296 -3.22 0.52 22.25
CA ILE A 296 -2.25 -0.41 21.67
C ILE A 296 -1.41 0.32 20.63
N VAL A 297 -0.09 0.23 20.76
CA VAL A 297 0.85 0.67 19.73
C VAL A 297 1.33 -0.57 18.98
N ILE A 298 1.10 -0.59 17.69
CA ILE A 298 1.51 -1.72 16.83
C ILE A 298 2.71 -1.27 15.99
N PRO A 299 3.93 -1.71 16.32
CA PRO A 299 5.10 -1.41 15.50
C PRO A 299 4.98 -2.10 14.14
N ASN A 300 5.49 -1.44 13.11
CA ASN A 300 5.53 -1.99 11.76
C ASN A 300 6.84 -1.61 11.07
N ASN A 301 7.20 -2.32 10.00
CA ASN A 301 8.40 -2.09 9.20
C ASN A 301 8.07 -1.49 7.82
N LEU A 302 6.91 -0.85 7.70
CA LEU A 302 6.54 -0.14 6.49
C LEU A 302 7.18 1.24 6.45
N PRO A 303 7.55 1.75 5.27
CA PRO A 303 8.10 3.09 5.14
C PRO A 303 7.21 4.14 5.80
N SER A 304 7.80 5.01 6.59
CA SER A 304 7.06 6.08 7.26
C SER A 304 6.66 7.17 6.27
N THR A 305 5.48 7.73 6.47
CA THR A 305 5.05 8.90 5.70
C THR A 305 5.83 10.13 6.13
N LEU A 306 6.42 10.85 5.17
CA LEU A 306 7.11 12.10 5.41
C LEU A 306 6.10 13.26 5.49
N GLN A 307 6.10 13.97 6.60
CA GLN A 307 5.40 15.24 6.75
C GLN A 307 6.42 16.36 6.97
N GLY A 308 6.35 17.41 6.17
CA GLY A 308 7.34 18.49 6.23
C GLY A 308 7.00 19.68 5.34
N PHE A 309 7.84 20.72 5.41
CA PHE A 309 7.77 21.89 4.55
C PHE A 309 8.67 21.67 3.32
N PHE A 310 8.05 21.68 2.14
CA PHE A 310 8.76 21.52 0.87
C PHE A 310 8.98 22.89 0.22
N PHE A 311 10.23 23.33 0.15
CA PHE A 311 10.58 24.63 -0.42
C PHE A 311 10.54 24.59 -1.95
N ASN A 312 9.83 25.52 -2.57
CA ASN A 312 9.89 25.71 -4.01
C ASN A 312 11.22 26.40 -4.40
N THR A 313 12.22 25.58 -4.72
CA THR A 313 13.57 26.07 -5.06
C THR A 313 13.68 26.87 -6.36
N LYS A 314 12.59 26.93 -7.16
CA LYS A 314 12.50 27.82 -8.33
C LYS A 314 12.26 29.28 -7.90
N ARG A 315 11.78 29.53 -6.70
CA ARG A 315 11.69 30.87 -6.17
C ARG A 315 13.05 31.35 -5.69
N GLN A 316 13.42 32.58 -6.09
CA GLN A 316 14.73 33.18 -5.80
C GLN A 316 15.11 33.12 -4.30
N VAL A 317 14.16 33.40 -3.41
CA VAL A 317 14.36 33.37 -1.95
C VAL A 317 14.79 31.97 -1.45
N PHE A 318 14.32 30.89 -2.07
CA PHE A 318 14.61 29.51 -1.69
C PHE A 318 15.65 28.84 -2.59
N ALA A 319 16.17 29.54 -3.59
CA ALA A 319 17.23 29.01 -4.46
C ALA A 319 18.54 28.81 -3.66
N ASN A 320 18.82 29.70 -2.72
CA ASN A 320 20.00 29.60 -1.86
C ASN A 320 19.84 28.48 -0.79
N PRO A 321 20.72 27.46 -0.77
CA PRO A 321 20.70 26.40 0.25
C PRO A 321 20.78 26.93 1.69
N LEU A 322 21.54 27.99 1.94
CA LEU A 322 21.69 28.59 3.28
C LEU A 322 20.39 29.15 3.84
N VAL A 323 19.51 29.69 2.98
CA VAL A 323 18.17 30.17 3.39
C VAL A 323 17.32 29.00 3.84
N ARG A 324 17.38 27.89 3.11
CA ARG A 324 16.66 26.67 3.49
C ARG A 324 17.20 26.07 4.79
N GLU A 325 18.54 26.02 4.93
CA GLU A 325 19.18 25.58 6.17
C GLU A 325 18.79 26.46 7.36
N ALA A 326 18.81 27.79 7.20
CA ALA A 326 18.35 28.72 8.23
C ALA A 326 16.92 28.46 8.71
N SER A 327 16.03 27.99 7.81
CA SER A 327 14.65 27.64 8.16
C SER A 327 14.56 26.45 9.11
N PHE A 328 15.52 25.53 9.09
CA PHE A 328 15.58 24.43 10.08
C PHE A 328 15.84 24.93 11.49
N TYR A 329 16.68 25.96 11.64
CA TYR A 329 16.97 26.55 12.95
C TYR A 329 15.83 27.44 13.48
N ALA A 330 14.96 27.89 12.58
CA ALA A 330 13.78 28.66 12.96
C ALA A 330 12.60 27.77 13.46
N PHE A 331 12.64 26.48 13.17
CA PHE A 331 11.59 25.52 13.57
C PHE A 331 12.08 24.65 14.72
N ASP A 332 11.62 24.95 15.94
CA ASP A 332 11.87 24.12 17.12
C ASP A 332 10.93 22.93 17.15
N PHE A 333 11.38 21.82 16.55
CA PHE A 333 10.60 20.58 16.52
C PHE A 333 10.45 19.98 17.91
N GLU A 334 11.50 19.98 18.72
CA GLU A 334 11.53 19.36 20.04
C GLU A 334 10.51 20.06 20.98
N TRP A 335 10.49 21.38 20.95
CA TRP A 335 9.49 22.15 21.68
C TRP A 335 8.07 21.88 21.17
N SER A 336 7.90 21.88 19.85
CA SER A 336 6.60 21.61 19.20
C SER A 336 6.12 20.19 19.50
N ASN A 337 7.01 19.21 19.44
CA ASN A 337 6.67 17.83 19.76
C ASN A 337 6.24 17.68 21.23
N GLN A 338 7.00 18.27 22.13
CA GLN A 338 6.69 18.16 23.57
C GLN A 338 5.40 18.91 23.94
N ASN A 339 5.17 20.13 23.43
CA ASN A 339 4.09 20.99 23.88
C ASN A 339 2.82 20.90 23.03
N LEU A 340 2.93 20.61 21.75
CA LEU A 340 1.78 20.54 20.83
C LEU A 340 1.40 19.10 20.48
N PHE A 341 2.39 18.20 20.36
CA PHE A 341 2.19 16.82 19.93
C PHE A 341 2.42 15.79 21.05
N PHE A 342 2.60 16.24 22.29
CA PHE A 342 2.69 15.39 23.49
C PHE A 342 3.76 14.31 23.42
N GLY A 343 4.88 14.57 22.72
CA GLY A 343 5.98 13.63 22.54
C GLY A 343 5.65 12.42 21.66
N GLN A 344 4.60 12.49 20.84
CA GLN A 344 4.13 11.35 20.03
C GLN A 344 4.84 11.22 18.68
N TYR A 345 5.63 12.21 18.29
CA TYR A 345 6.33 12.17 17.00
C TYR A 345 7.84 12.03 17.17
N GLU A 346 8.46 11.45 16.17
CA GLU A 346 9.90 11.49 15.97
C GLU A 346 10.23 12.45 14.83
N ARG A 347 11.38 13.13 14.94
CA ARG A 347 11.84 13.99 13.86
C ARG A 347 12.32 13.13 12.70
N THR A 348 11.66 13.25 11.56
CA THR A 348 12.07 12.58 10.33
C THR A 348 13.43 13.10 9.87
N ILE A 349 14.39 12.21 9.64
CA ILE A 349 15.78 12.55 9.27
C ILE A 349 16.10 12.24 7.83
N ASN A 350 15.26 11.44 7.16
CA ASN A 350 15.41 11.14 5.74
C ASN A 350 14.05 10.82 5.09
N ILE A 351 14.00 10.81 3.77
CA ILE A 351 12.76 10.57 3.00
C ILE A 351 12.29 9.11 3.11
N PHE A 352 13.21 8.20 3.43
CA PHE A 352 12.97 6.76 3.45
C PHE A 352 12.92 6.20 4.88
N ASP A 353 12.51 7.01 5.85
CA ASP A 353 12.42 6.59 7.25
C ASP A 353 11.63 5.29 7.41
N ASN A 354 12.04 4.47 8.39
CA ASN A 354 11.49 3.15 8.66
C ASN A 354 11.51 2.21 7.44
N SER A 355 12.55 2.30 6.61
CA SER A 355 12.75 1.41 5.47
C SER A 355 14.21 0.98 5.34
N ILE A 356 14.46 -0.03 4.52
CA ILE A 356 15.83 -0.49 4.18
C ILE A 356 16.64 0.58 3.44
N PHE A 357 16.01 1.62 2.91
CA PHE A 357 16.65 2.74 2.22
C PHE A 357 16.94 3.92 3.15
N ALA A 358 16.56 3.81 4.43
CA ALA A 358 16.85 4.85 5.40
C ALA A 358 18.37 5.02 5.56
N SER A 359 18.86 6.22 5.34
CA SER A 359 20.29 6.53 5.55
C SER A 359 20.62 6.53 7.03
N SER A 360 21.72 5.92 7.40
CA SER A 360 22.21 5.89 8.79
C SER A 360 23.73 6.00 8.85
N GLY A 361 24.24 6.68 9.89
CA GLY A 361 25.68 6.77 10.14
C GLY A 361 26.44 7.60 9.12
N ILE A 362 27.71 7.24 8.92
CA ILE A 362 28.65 7.85 7.95
C ILE A 362 28.83 6.83 6.83
N PRO A 363 28.79 7.26 5.54
CA PRO A 363 28.99 6.35 4.41
C PRO A 363 30.30 5.59 4.50
N MET A 364 30.26 4.28 4.30
CA MET A 364 31.44 3.41 4.32
C MET A 364 31.48 2.50 3.08
N GLY A 365 32.60 1.84 2.85
CA GLY A 365 32.76 0.83 1.81
C GLY A 365 32.34 1.30 0.42
N GLU A 366 31.49 0.54 -0.24
CA GLU A 366 31.01 0.81 -1.61
C GLU A 366 30.15 2.05 -1.70
N GLU A 367 29.29 2.31 -0.70
CA GLU A 367 28.47 3.52 -0.64
C GLU A 367 29.34 4.78 -0.70
N LYS A 368 30.38 4.85 0.14
CA LYS A 368 31.33 5.98 0.11
C LYS A 368 32.01 6.12 -1.24
N ARG A 369 32.40 5.00 -1.86
CA ARG A 369 33.05 4.98 -3.18
C ARG A 369 32.13 5.52 -4.29
N ILE A 370 30.85 5.20 -4.22
CA ILE A 370 29.84 5.72 -5.16
C ILE A 370 29.66 7.22 -4.94
N LEU A 371 29.43 7.65 -3.69
CA LEU A 371 29.20 9.05 -3.34
C LEU A 371 30.39 9.95 -3.73
N GLN A 372 31.62 9.46 -3.59
CA GLN A 372 32.83 10.22 -4.00
C GLN A 372 32.91 10.53 -5.51
N LYS A 373 32.20 9.74 -6.34
CA LYS A 373 32.14 9.95 -7.80
C LYS A 373 31.03 10.92 -8.23
N LEU A 374 30.14 11.27 -7.32
CA LEU A 374 29.03 12.18 -7.61
C LEU A 374 29.43 13.64 -7.36
N PRO A 375 28.88 14.60 -8.12
CA PRO A 375 29.06 16.01 -7.86
C PRO A 375 28.25 16.42 -6.62
N LEU A 376 28.79 16.12 -5.44
CA LEU A 376 28.13 16.42 -4.17
C LEU A 376 28.07 17.92 -3.93
N THR A 377 26.91 18.44 -3.57
CA THR A 377 26.71 19.83 -3.17
C THR A 377 27.25 20.12 -1.77
N ASP A 378 27.42 19.08 -0.95
CA ASP A 378 27.92 19.17 0.42
C ASP A 378 28.89 18.02 0.73
N SER A 379 30.17 18.34 0.88
CA SER A 379 31.22 17.36 1.19
C SER A 379 31.11 16.75 2.59
N ARG A 380 30.35 17.38 3.49
CA ARG A 380 30.10 16.86 4.86
C ARG A 380 29.39 15.50 4.82
N ILE A 381 28.64 15.20 3.75
CA ILE A 381 27.99 13.89 3.52
C ILE A 381 28.99 12.73 3.65
N LEU A 382 30.24 12.92 3.28
CA LEU A 382 31.26 11.85 3.29
C LEU A 382 31.95 11.66 4.66
N THR A 383 31.80 12.61 5.58
CA THR A 383 32.61 12.70 6.79
C THR A 383 31.82 12.85 8.09
N GLN A 384 30.57 13.23 8.01
CA GLN A 384 29.75 13.51 9.16
C GLN A 384 28.48 12.66 9.14
N LYS A 385 28.11 12.13 10.33
CA LYS A 385 26.74 11.66 10.53
C LYS A 385 25.82 12.85 10.28
N TYR A 386 24.75 12.68 9.54
CA TYR A 386 23.76 13.74 9.32
C TYR A 386 23.35 14.31 10.68
N LEU A 387 23.82 15.51 10.97
CA LEU A 387 23.48 16.23 12.19
C LEU A 387 22.17 16.95 11.89
N ILE A 388 21.10 16.45 12.47
CA ILE A 388 19.93 17.27 12.66
C ILE A 388 20.37 18.45 13.52
N PRO A 389 20.19 19.70 13.07
CA PRO A 389 20.42 20.83 13.93
C PRO A 389 19.51 20.65 15.15
N ARG A 390 20.07 20.23 16.29
CA ARG A 390 19.37 20.33 17.55
C ARG A 390 19.32 21.81 17.89
N THR A 391 18.15 22.33 18.02
CA THR A 391 17.91 23.56 18.77
C THR A 391 18.16 23.21 20.24
N ASP A 392 19.42 23.02 20.63
CA ASP A 392 19.78 23.06 22.04
C ASP A 392 19.30 24.43 22.52
N HIS A 393 18.42 24.48 23.50
CA HIS A 393 17.66 25.62 24.05
C HIS A 393 18.48 26.87 24.44
N LYS A 394 19.62 27.07 23.88
CA LYS A 394 20.34 28.33 23.84
C LYS A 394 20.14 28.95 22.47
N LEU A 395 18.90 29.39 22.20
CA LEU A 395 18.76 30.50 21.27
C LEU A 395 19.76 31.57 21.69
N PRO A 396 20.60 32.09 20.76
CA PRO A 396 21.36 33.29 21.05
C PRO A 396 20.37 34.31 21.61
N PRO A 397 20.77 35.14 22.63
CA PRO A 397 19.86 36.04 23.29
C PRO A 397 19.02 36.73 22.21
N ARG A 398 17.71 36.63 22.34
CA ARG A 398 16.70 37.21 21.43
C ARG A 398 17.28 38.48 20.82
N ILE A 399 17.42 38.49 19.51
CA ILE A 399 17.62 39.73 18.76
C ILE A 399 16.25 40.43 18.83
N GLU A 400 15.96 41.06 19.94
CA GLU A 400 14.71 41.83 20.19
C GLU A 400 14.60 43.04 19.24
N SER A 401 15.63 43.37 18.50
CA SER A 401 15.69 44.55 17.62
C SER A 401 15.32 44.31 16.16
N GLY A 402 15.18 43.04 15.68
CA GLY A 402 14.98 42.75 14.26
C GLY A 402 13.53 42.59 13.78
N TRP A 403 12.56 42.53 14.69
CA TRP A 403 11.17 42.25 14.28
C TRP A 403 10.34 43.51 13.96
N LYS A 404 10.88 44.69 14.11
CA LYS A 404 10.16 45.95 13.80
C LYS A 404 10.20 46.30 12.30
N ASP A 405 11.12 45.79 11.53
CA ASP A 405 11.31 46.23 10.12
C ASP A 405 10.62 45.38 9.05
N TRP A 406 9.88 44.31 9.44
CA TRP A 406 9.20 43.44 8.46
C TRP A 406 7.78 43.88 8.08
N ARG A 407 7.29 45.03 8.55
CA ARG A 407 5.98 45.56 8.18
C ARG A 407 5.98 46.45 6.93
N GLY A 408 7.06 46.50 6.20
CA GLY A 408 7.24 47.40 5.05
C GLY A 408 7.33 46.76 3.69
N ILE A 409 7.06 45.43 3.55
CA ILE A 409 7.04 44.78 2.25
C ILE A 409 5.67 44.10 2.10
N THR A 410 4.71 44.84 1.62
CA THR A 410 3.49 44.37 0.97
C THR A 410 3.70 44.31 -0.54
#